data_3a2ec43e2f3545a08fbd876a45207a8c
#
_entry.id   3a2ec43e2f3545a08fbd876a45207a8c
#
_cell.length_a   1.000
_cell.length_b   1.000
_cell.length_c   1.000
_cell.angle_alpha   90.00
_cell.angle_beta   90.00
_cell.angle_gamma   90.00
#
_symmetry.space_group_name_H-M   'P 1'
#
loop_
_entity.id
_entity.type
_entity.pdbx_description
1 polymer ?
#
loop_
_entity_poly.entity_id
_entity_poly.type
_entity_poly.pdbx_seq_one_letter_code
_entity_poly.pdbx_strand_id
1 'polypeptide(L)'
;MMTQTPRLIVTPGEPAGIGGEILLKAIEAGATGLITLDDPERLASMAAAMGINLKSAVIEAPQDALNLAPDCLAIMPLSWPEAPQPGQPSDANAGTVIDAITRAACLARDGDAAALVTNPIQKATLYAAGFDCPGHTEYLGQLDGDNAHPVMLLYSEMLSIVPLTIHVPLAQVPGLITGERIETTASIVDDALRRDFSLDYPRIAVTGLNPHAGEDGTLGREEEEIIRPALQRLQQMGMHITGPYSADTLFHEDRRGDYDAVIAMYHDQALIPVKTLDFHGGVNTTLGLSFIRTSPDHGTAVSYTHLRAHETVMN
;
A
#
# COMPACT_ATOMS: atom_id res chain seq x y z
N MET A 1 -2.80 23.69 -23.24
CA MET A 1 -3.54 23.27 -22.05
C MET A 1 -2.50 23.04 -20.96
N MET A 2 -2.54 23.77 -19.86
CA MET A 2 -1.72 23.42 -18.68
C MET A 2 -2.23 22.06 -18.20
N THR A 3 -1.39 21.05 -18.19
CA THR A 3 -1.70 19.77 -17.56
C THR A 3 -1.89 20.06 -16.08
N GLN A 4 -3.13 19.92 -15.61
CA GLN A 4 -3.43 20.07 -14.19
C GLN A 4 -2.63 19.01 -13.43
N THR A 5 -1.96 19.43 -12.36
CA THR A 5 -1.23 18.50 -11.50
C THR A 5 -2.23 17.52 -10.88
N PRO A 6 -2.05 16.21 -11.03
CA PRO A 6 -2.93 15.22 -10.39
C PRO A 6 -2.91 15.43 -8.87
N ARG A 7 -4.06 15.27 -8.24
CA ARG A 7 -4.20 15.45 -6.79
C ARG A 7 -4.30 14.09 -6.11
N LEU A 8 -3.46 13.90 -5.09
CA LEU A 8 -3.49 12.72 -4.24
C LEU A 8 -4.31 13.00 -3.00
N ILE A 9 -5.19 12.07 -2.61
CA ILE A 9 -5.94 12.21 -1.37
C ILE A 9 -5.29 11.38 -0.26
N VAL A 10 -5.05 12.03 0.89
CA VAL A 10 -4.35 11.44 2.03
C VAL A 10 -5.30 11.34 3.21
N THR A 11 -5.51 10.13 3.77
CA THR A 11 -6.32 9.97 4.99
C THR A 11 -5.53 10.37 6.24
N PRO A 12 -6.18 10.81 7.31
CA PRO A 12 -5.50 11.17 8.56
C PRO A 12 -4.86 9.96 9.26
N GLY A 13 -5.39 8.76 9.06
CA GLY A 13 -5.05 7.59 9.87
C GLY A 13 -5.55 7.70 11.30
N GLU A 14 -4.83 7.09 12.25
CA GLU A 14 -5.07 7.28 13.68
C GLU A 14 -4.67 8.70 14.09
N PRO A 15 -5.61 9.55 14.55
CA PRO A 15 -5.31 10.96 14.83
C PRO A 15 -4.36 11.16 16.03
N ALA A 16 -4.27 10.19 16.94
CA ALA A 16 -3.30 10.19 18.04
C ALA A 16 -1.93 9.60 17.63
N GLY A 17 -1.81 9.11 16.40
CA GLY A 17 -0.57 8.57 15.81
C GLY A 17 0.20 9.62 15.01
N ILE A 18 1.09 9.13 14.16
CA ILE A 18 2.06 9.94 13.40
C ILE A 18 1.58 10.37 12.00
N GLY A 19 0.34 10.03 11.60
CA GLY A 19 -0.16 10.28 10.23
C GLY A 19 -0.06 11.75 9.82
N GLY A 20 -0.48 12.68 10.69
CA GLY A 20 -0.37 14.11 10.43
C GLY A 20 1.08 14.61 10.35
N GLU A 21 1.98 14.07 11.18
CA GLU A 21 3.41 14.40 11.14
C GLU A 21 4.07 13.90 9.85
N ILE A 22 3.72 12.70 9.39
CA ILE A 22 4.22 12.14 8.12
C ILE A 22 3.79 13.04 6.95
N LEU A 23 2.51 13.43 6.90
CA LEU A 23 1.99 14.32 5.88
C LEU A 23 2.76 15.65 5.85
N LEU A 24 2.94 16.28 7.02
CA LEU A 24 3.64 17.56 7.13
C LEU A 24 5.12 17.45 6.71
N LYS A 25 5.80 16.38 7.09
CA LYS A 25 7.18 16.12 6.67
C LYS A 25 7.30 15.84 5.17
N ALA A 26 6.33 15.12 4.59
CA ALA A 26 6.29 14.94 3.15
C ALA A 26 6.16 16.28 2.40
N ILE A 27 5.33 17.19 2.90
CA ILE A 27 5.19 18.55 2.35
C ILE A 27 6.51 19.32 2.49
N GLU A 28 7.16 19.28 3.65
CA GLU A 28 8.46 19.90 3.88
C GLU A 28 9.53 19.34 2.93
N ALA A 29 9.49 18.04 2.65
CA ALA A 29 10.36 17.36 1.67
C ALA A 29 10.00 17.67 0.20
N GLY A 30 8.96 18.45 -0.06
CA GLY A 30 8.60 18.90 -1.41
C GLY A 30 7.42 18.15 -2.05
N ALA A 31 6.67 17.33 -1.32
CA ALA A 31 5.45 16.74 -1.85
C ALA A 31 4.41 17.81 -2.16
N THR A 32 3.79 17.70 -3.33
CA THR A 32 2.83 18.68 -3.85
C THR A 32 1.57 17.99 -4.38
N GLY A 33 0.51 18.76 -4.62
CA GLY A 33 -0.72 18.21 -5.17
C GLY A 33 -1.52 17.37 -4.18
N LEU A 34 -1.47 17.71 -2.89
CA LEU A 34 -2.09 16.93 -1.83
C LEU A 34 -3.45 17.49 -1.41
N ILE A 35 -4.41 16.61 -1.21
CA ILE A 35 -5.67 16.82 -0.52
C ILE A 35 -5.64 15.97 0.75
N THR A 36 -6.09 16.48 1.88
CA THR A 36 -6.26 15.66 3.09
C THR A 36 -7.64 15.89 3.71
N LEU A 37 -8.11 14.86 4.43
CA LEU A 37 -9.27 14.97 5.30
C LEU A 37 -8.76 15.08 6.74
N ASP A 38 -8.84 16.28 7.36
CA ASP A 38 -8.42 16.46 8.74
C ASP A 38 -8.99 17.79 9.29
N ASP A 39 -8.76 18.06 10.57
CA ASP A 39 -9.04 19.33 11.19
C ASP A 39 -7.95 20.36 10.81
N PRO A 40 -8.31 21.48 10.16
CA PRO A 40 -7.35 22.50 9.73
C PRO A 40 -6.56 23.13 10.89
N GLU A 41 -7.22 23.34 12.04
CA GLU A 41 -6.59 23.96 13.22
C GLU A 41 -5.59 23.00 13.86
N ARG A 42 -5.94 21.70 13.91
CA ARG A 42 -5.04 20.63 14.37
C ARG A 42 -3.77 20.59 13.52
N LEU A 43 -3.91 20.53 12.19
CA LEU A 43 -2.75 20.48 11.28
C LEU A 43 -1.90 21.76 11.36
N ALA A 44 -2.52 22.94 11.45
CA ALA A 44 -1.80 24.18 11.60
C ALA A 44 -1.00 24.24 12.93
N SER A 45 -1.61 23.80 14.03
CA SER A 45 -0.95 23.72 15.33
C SER A 45 0.22 22.72 15.32
N MET A 46 0.04 21.57 14.69
CA MET A 46 1.09 20.55 14.53
C MET A 46 2.25 21.08 13.67
N ALA A 47 1.97 21.71 12.54
CA ALA A 47 2.98 22.32 11.68
C ALA A 47 3.79 23.39 12.42
N ALA A 48 3.12 24.25 13.19
CA ALA A 48 3.79 25.25 14.02
C ALA A 48 4.71 24.62 15.08
N ALA A 49 4.26 23.56 15.75
CA ALA A 49 5.07 22.82 16.71
C ALA A 49 6.30 22.15 16.09
N MET A 50 6.19 21.72 14.82
CA MET A 50 7.29 21.13 14.05
C MET A 50 8.19 22.18 13.38
N GLY A 51 7.84 23.45 13.41
CA GLY A 51 8.57 24.53 12.72
C GLY A 51 8.36 24.55 11.21
N ILE A 52 7.32 23.88 10.71
CA ILE A 52 7.01 23.76 9.29
C ILE A 52 6.11 24.92 8.86
N ASN A 53 6.49 25.62 7.78
CA ASN A 53 5.69 26.68 7.19
C ASN A 53 4.61 26.09 6.27
N LEU A 54 3.48 25.68 6.83
CA LEU A 54 2.38 25.06 6.11
C LEU A 54 1.57 26.12 5.33
N LYS A 55 1.52 25.97 4.01
CA LYS A 55 0.54 26.64 3.16
C LYS A 55 -0.67 25.74 3.01
N SER A 56 -1.81 26.13 3.49
CA SER A 56 -3.04 25.34 3.39
C SER A 56 -4.26 26.17 3.09
N ALA A 57 -5.27 25.53 2.50
CA ALA A 57 -6.58 26.11 2.25
C ALA A 57 -7.68 25.08 2.51
N VAL A 58 -8.75 25.52 3.15
CA VAL A 58 -9.96 24.71 3.34
C VAL A 58 -10.72 24.67 2.01
N ILE A 59 -11.16 23.47 1.62
CA ILE A 59 -11.96 23.22 0.43
C ILE A 59 -13.22 22.44 0.77
N GLU A 60 -14.26 22.60 -0.03
CA GLU A 60 -15.51 21.85 0.13
C GLU A 60 -15.53 20.59 -0.75
N ALA A 61 -14.94 20.68 -1.94
CA ALA A 61 -14.86 19.58 -2.92
C ALA A 61 -13.44 19.42 -3.47
N PRO A 62 -13.03 18.21 -3.90
CA PRO A 62 -11.69 17.97 -4.45
C PRO A 62 -11.34 18.86 -5.65
N GLN A 63 -12.34 19.23 -6.45
CA GLN A 63 -12.18 20.10 -7.62
C GLN A 63 -11.69 21.50 -7.24
N ASP A 64 -11.99 21.99 -6.04
CA ASP A 64 -11.52 23.28 -5.56
C ASP A 64 -9.99 23.32 -5.43
N ALA A 65 -9.38 22.16 -5.14
CA ALA A 65 -7.94 22.02 -5.06
C ALA A 65 -7.22 22.34 -6.39
N LEU A 66 -7.89 22.20 -7.53
CA LEU A 66 -7.32 22.50 -8.84
C LEU A 66 -7.00 23.99 -9.02
N ASN A 67 -7.65 24.85 -8.25
CA ASN A 67 -7.43 26.29 -8.27
C ASN A 67 -6.33 26.75 -7.29
N LEU A 68 -5.79 25.84 -6.48
CA LEU A 68 -4.72 26.14 -5.52
C LEU A 68 -3.34 25.91 -6.13
N ALA A 69 -2.35 26.61 -5.61
CA ALA A 69 -0.96 26.33 -5.96
C ALA A 69 -0.61 24.87 -5.60
N PRO A 70 0.26 24.19 -6.37
CA PRO A 70 0.60 22.79 -6.10
C PRO A 70 1.18 22.53 -4.70
N ASP A 71 1.90 23.51 -4.12
CA ASP A 71 2.50 23.48 -2.79
C ASP A 71 1.54 23.87 -1.66
N CYS A 72 0.26 24.14 -1.97
CA CYS A 72 -0.78 24.42 -1.00
C CYS A 72 -1.54 23.13 -0.66
N LEU A 73 -1.51 22.72 0.60
CA LEU A 73 -2.30 21.60 1.09
C LEU A 73 -3.78 21.96 1.06
N ALA A 74 -4.57 21.23 0.29
CA ALA A 74 -6.01 21.35 0.31
C ALA A 74 -6.59 20.52 1.45
N ILE A 75 -7.41 21.11 2.32
CA ILE A 75 -7.97 20.41 3.48
C ILE A 75 -9.49 20.34 3.33
N MET A 76 -10.01 19.12 3.23
CA MET A 76 -11.43 18.82 3.41
C MET A 76 -11.68 18.63 4.90
N PRO A 77 -12.43 19.53 5.58
CA PRO A 77 -12.46 19.55 7.03
C PRO A 77 -13.16 18.32 7.61
N LEU A 78 -12.58 17.79 8.67
CA LEU A 78 -13.16 16.82 9.60
C LEU A 78 -13.29 17.45 10.99
N SER A 79 -14.29 16.98 11.74
CA SER A 79 -14.45 17.29 13.16
C SER A 79 -14.18 16.05 13.98
N TRP A 80 -13.24 16.13 14.90
CA TRP A 80 -12.93 15.05 15.83
C TRP A 80 -13.87 15.14 17.03
N PRO A 81 -14.66 14.10 17.35
CA PRO A 81 -15.52 14.06 18.53
C PRO A 81 -14.78 14.33 19.83
N GLU A 82 -13.54 13.86 19.92
CA GLU A 82 -12.63 14.13 21.02
C GLU A 82 -11.32 14.68 20.47
N ALA A 83 -10.80 15.76 21.05
CA ALA A 83 -9.56 16.39 20.61
C ALA A 83 -8.40 15.38 20.65
N PRO A 84 -7.78 15.02 19.51
CA PRO A 84 -6.73 14.01 19.49
C PRO A 84 -5.53 14.41 20.33
N GLN A 85 -5.07 13.48 21.19
CA GLN A 85 -3.88 13.66 22.00
C GLN A 85 -2.80 12.68 21.52
N PRO A 86 -1.58 13.14 21.21
CA PRO A 86 -0.50 12.27 20.76
C PRO A 86 -0.26 11.07 21.70
N GLY A 87 -0.24 9.87 21.17
CA GLY A 87 -0.02 8.66 21.93
C GLY A 87 -1.22 8.15 22.76
N GLN A 88 -2.37 8.82 22.69
CA GLN A 88 -3.59 8.47 23.44
C GLN A 88 -4.77 8.26 22.48
N PRO A 89 -4.89 7.11 21.82
CA PRO A 89 -6.02 6.81 20.94
C PRO A 89 -7.34 6.85 21.70
N SER A 90 -8.38 7.33 21.03
CA SER A 90 -9.74 7.38 21.60
C SER A 90 -10.74 6.68 20.69
N ASP A 91 -11.53 5.79 21.27
CA ASP A 91 -12.62 5.09 20.57
C ASP A 91 -13.67 6.07 20.02
N ALA A 92 -13.82 7.25 20.64
CA ALA A 92 -14.73 8.29 20.18
C ALA A 92 -14.39 8.77 18.75
N ASN A 93 -13.12 8.74 18.36
CA ASN A 93 -12.65 9.21 17.06
C ASN A 93 -12.71 8.13 15.97
N ALA A 94 -12.94 6.86 16.32
CA ALA A 94 -12.88 5.74 15.38
C ALA A 94 -13.87 5.89 14.22
N GLY A 95 -15.11 6.32 14.49
CA GLY A 95 -16.11 6.57 13.45
C GLY A 95 -15.65 7.60 12.41
N THR A 96 -14.99 8.68 12.86
CA THR A 96 -14.43 9.71 11.97
C THR A 96 -13.27 9.17 11.13
N VAL A 97 -12.43 8.28 11.69
CA VAL A 97 -11.36 7.62 10.93
C VAL A 97 -11.96 6.74 9.82
N ILE A 98 -12.97 5.93 10.13
CA ILE A 98 -13.65 5.06 9.16
C ILE A 98 -14.31 5.91 8.06
N ASP A 99 -15.01 6.98 8.43
CA ASP A 99 -15.63 7.91 7.47
C ASP A 99 -14.59 8.57 6.55
N ALA A 100 -13.46 9.01 7.10
CA ALA A 100 -12.38 9.58 6.31
C ALA A 100 -11.82 8.61 5.27
N ILE A 101 -11.62 7.33 5.64
CA ILE A 101 -11.17 6.29 4.70
C ILE A 101 -12.23 6.07 3.62
N THR A 102 -13.50 5.94 4.01
CA THR A 102 -14.61 5.71 3.08
C THR A 102 -14.72 6.85 2.07
N ARG A 103 -14.74 8.09 2.54
CA ARG A 103 -14.81 9.29 1.68
C ARG A 103 -13.63 9.36 0.72
N ALA A 104 -12.41 9.17 1.22
CA ALA A 104 -11.20 9.22 0.40
C ALA A 104 -11.18 8.10 -0.65
N ALA A 105 -11.60 6.88 -0.31
CA ALA A 105 -11.70 5.77 -1.25
C ALA A 105 -12.74 6.04 -2.35
N CYS A 106 -13.93 6.56 -1.99
CA CYS A 106 -14.93 6.95 -2.98
C CYS A 106 -14.41 8.02 -3.94
N LEU A 107 -13.73 9.06 -3.43
CA LEU A 107 -13.15 10.12 -4.26
C LEU A 107 -12.07 9.60 -5.23
N ALA A 108 -11.25 8.65 -4.80
CA ALA A 108 -10.26 8.03 -5.67
C ALA A 108 -10.92 7.12 -6.72
N ARG A 109 -11.91 6.31 -6.32
CA ARG A 109 -12.67 5.43 -7.20
C ARG A 109 -13.45 6.21 -8.27
N ASP A 110 -14.07 7.30 -7.87
CA ASP A 110 -14.92 8.12 -8.76
C ASP A 110 -14.08 9.06 -9.66
N GLY A 111 -12.75 9.06 -9.50
CA GLY A 111 -11.80 9.84 -10.32
C GLY A 111 -11.64 11.30 -9.89
N ASP A 112 -12.20 11.69 -8.75
CA ASP A 112 -12.06 13.02 -8.15
C ASP A 112 -10.67 13.23 -7.51
N ALA A 113 -9.97 12.15 -7.20
CA ALA A 113 -8.56 12.13 -6.83
C ALA A 113 -7.80 11.12 -7.70
N ALA A 114 -6.54 11.40 -8.00
CA ALA A 114 -5.71 10.55 -8.85
C ALA A 114 -5.29 9.24 -8.15
N ALA A 115 -5.12 9.27 -6.85
CA ALA A 115 -4.80 8.11 -6.04
C ALA A 115 -5.11 8.38 -4.56
N LEU A 116 -5.22 7.30 -3.78
CA LEU A 116 -5.41 7.30 -2.35
C LEU A 116 -4.10 6.94 -1.63
N VAL A 117 -3.70 7.76 -0.68
CA VAL A 117 -2.63 7.45 0.28
C VAL A 117 -3.24 7.29 1.67
N THR A 118 -3.09 6.11 2.28
CA THR A 118 -3.65 5.89 3.61
C THR A 118 -2.57 5.94 4.68
N ASN A 119 -2.72 6.81 5.66
CA ASN A 119 -1.93 6.79 6.88
C ASN A 119 -2.34 5.62 7.79
N PRO A 120 -1.43 5.13 8.64
CA PRO A 120 -1.68 3.97 9.50
C PRO A 120 -2.85 4.16 10.47
N ILE A 121 -3.63 3.11 10.70
CA ILE A 121 -4.77 3.07 11.63
C ILE A 121 -4.49 2.23 12.86
N GLN A 122 -5.14 2.55 13.97
CA GLN A 122 -5.11 1.75 15.20
C GLN A 122 -6.28 0.76 15.20
N LYS A 123 -6.00 -0.51 14.89
CA LYS A 123 -7.04 -1.53 14.76
C LYS A 123 -7.86 -1.73 16.04
N ALA A 124 -7.23 -1.63 17.22
CA ALA A 124 -7.92 -1.84 18.49
C ALA A 124 -9.07 -0.85 18.71
N THR A 125 -8.85 0.45 18.43
CA THR A 125 -9.88 1.49 18.53
C THR A 125 -10.98 1.30 17.48
N LEU A 126 -10.61 0.92 16.25
CA LEU A 126 -11.59 0.70 15.18
C LEU A 126 -12.48 -0.52 15.47
N TYR A 127 -11.92 -1.61 15.98
CA TYR A 127 -12.71 -2.79 16.39
C TYR A 127 -13.69 -2.47 17.51
N ALA A 128 -13.30 -1.63 18.48
CA ALA A 128 -14.20 -1.16 19.54
C ALA A 128 -15.39 -0.36 18.99
N ALA A 129 -15.24 0.30 17.83
CA ALA A 129 -16.28 1.02 17.13
C ALA A 129 -17.09 0.15 16.11
N GLY A 130 -16.86 -1.16 16.08
CA GLY A 130 -17.57 -2.10 15.21
C GLY A 130 -16.98 -2.26 13.81
N PHE A 131 -15.74 -1.83 13.59
CA PHE A 131 -15.03 -2.12 12.34
C PHE A 131 -14.71 -3.62 12.27
N ASP A 132 -15.20 -4.31 11.24
CA ASP A 132 -15.14 -5.77 11.13
C ASP A 132 -14.10 -6.29 10.14
N CYS A 133 -13.29 -5.39 9.54
CA CYS A 133 -12.26 -5.75 8.58
C CYS A 133 -10.90 -5.97 9.25
N PRO A 134 -10.07 -6.92 8.76
CA PRO A 134 -8.71 -7.15 9.28
C PRO A 134 -7.78 -5.95 9.11
N GLY A 135 -8.05 -5.10 8.11
CA GLY A 135 -7.24 -3.91 7.83
C GLY A 135 -7.77 -3.06 6.67
N HIS A 136 -6.95 -2.09 6.25
CA HIS A 136 -7.28 -1.21 5.12
C HIS A 136 -7.55 -1.98 3.83
N THR A 137 -6.72 -2.97 3.52
CA THR A 137 -6.75 -3.69 2.25
C THR A 137 -8.09 -4.36 2.02
N GLU A 138 -8.58 -5.09 3.04
CA GLU A 138 -9.87 -5.77 2.98
C GLU A 138 -11.03 -4.78 2.96
N TYR A 139 -10.94 -3.72 3.76
CA TYR A 139 -11.97 -2.69 3.79
C TYR A 139 -12.09 -1.92 2.47
N LEU A 140 -10.96 -1.55 1.87
CA LEU A 140 -10.94 -0.89 0.57
C LEU A 140 -11.47 -1.81 -0.54
N GLY A 141 -11.20 -3.12 -0.47
CA GLY A 141 -11.80 -4.10 -1.37
C GLY A 141 -13.32 -4.14 -1.26
N GLN A 142 -13.87 -4.12 -0.03
CA GLN A 142 -15.34 -4.05 0.16
C GLN A 142 -15.94 -2.75 -0.41
N LEU A 143 -15.26 -1.60 -0.23
CA LEU A 143 -15.71 -0.31 -0.77
C LEU A 143 -15.63 -0.24 -2.30
N ASP A 144 -14.70 -0.94 -2.91
CA ASP A 144 -14.52 -0.97 -4.36
C ASP A 144 -15.51 -1.91 -5.07
N GLY A 145 -16.09 -2.86 -4.34
CA GLY A 145 -17.18 -3.73 -4.79
C GLY A 145 -16.80 -5.20 -4.95
N ASP A 146 -17.79 -6.01 -5.37
CA ASP A 146 -17.71 -7.48 -5.36
C ASP A 146 -16.61 -8.08 -6.27
N ASN A 147 -16.11 -7.33 -7.23
CA ASN A 147 -15.06 -7.78 -8.15
C ASN A 147 -13.65 -7.39 -7.70
N ALA A 148 -13.51 -6.69 -6.60
CA ALA A 148 -12.21 -6.30 -6.09
C ALA A 148 -11.51 -7.51 -5.44
N HIS A 149 -10.29 -7.78 -5.88
CA HIS A 149 -9.39 -8.78 -5.31
C HIS A 149 -8.09 -8.12 -4.89
N PRO A 150 -8.06 -7.52 -3.69
CA PRO A 150 -6.88 -6.79 -3.23
C PRO A 150 -5.65 -7.69 -3.12
N VAL A 151 -4.57 -7.29 -3.76
CA VAL A 151 -3.27 -7.96 -3.73
C VAL A 151 -2.22 -6.98 -3.22
N MET A 152 -1.46 -7.39 -2.21
CA MET A 152 -0.37 -6.59 -1.67
C MET A 152 0.84 -6.63 -2.61
N LEU A 153 1.30 -5.47 -3.03
CA LEU A 153 2.61 -5.26 -3.64
C LEU A 153 3.46 -4.44 -2.70
N LEU A 154 4.63 -4.90 -2.36
CA LEU A 154 5.66 -4.06 -1.76
C LEU A 154 6.57 -3.56 -2.88
N TYR A 155 6.49 -2.26 -3.15
CA TYR A 155 7.22 -1.57 -4.21
C TYR A 155 8.45 -0.84 -3.64
N SER A 156 9.58 -1.00 -4.26
CA SER A 156 10.72 -0.08 -4.14
C SER A 156 11.40 0.07 -5.50
N GLU A 157 12.25 1.08 -5.65
CA GLU A 157 13.04 1.25 -6.89
C GLU A 157 13.95 0.04 -7.17
N MET A 158 14.30 -0.73 -6.14
CA MET A 158 15.20 -1.86 -6.24
C MET A 158 14.51 -3.20 -6.49
N LEU A 159 13.26 -3.35 -6.02
CA LEU A 159 12.52 -4.60 -6.10
C LEU A 159 11.03 -4.38 -5.88
N SER A 160 10.19 -4.87 -6.80
CA SER A 160 8.74 -4.99 -6.66
C SER A 160 8.39 -6.44 -6.35
N ILE A 161 7.68 -6.70 -5.24
CA ILE A 161 7.40 -8.07 -4.82
C ILE A 161 6.01 -8.22 -4.22
N VAL A 162 5.37 -9.32 -4.58
CA VAL A 162 4.01 -9.70 -4.18
C VAL A 162 4.07 -11.01 -3.39
N PRO A 163 3.71 -11.03 -2.11
CA PRO A 163 3.51 -12.28 -1.39
C PRO A 163 2.17 -12.92 -1.78
N LEU A 164 2.20 -14.16 -2.25
CA LEU A 164 1.01 -14.93 -2.59
C LEU A 164 0.16 -15.24 -1.33
N THR A 165 0.82 -15.48 -0.21
CA THR A 165 0.20 -15.65 1.11
C THR A 165 0.82 -14.68 2.10
N ILE A 166 -0.05 -14.02 2.88
CA ILE A 166 0.32 -13.03 3.92
C ILE A 166 -0.24 -13.49 5.28
N HIS A 167 0.16 -12.93 6.36
CA HIS A 167 -0.41 -13.01 7.72
C HIS A 167 -1.01 -14.37 8.13
N VAL A 168 -0.43 -15.48 7.66
CA VAL A 168 -0.81 -16.84 8.02
C VAL A 168 0.38 -17.59 8.62
N PRO A 169 0.16 -18.53 9.55
CA PRO A 169 1.23 -19.38 10.05
C PRO A 169 1.94 -20.12 8.91
N LEU A 170 3.27 -20.22 8.97
CA LEU A 170 4.06 -20.87 7.92
C LEU A 170 3.59 -22.30 7.60
N ALA A 171 3.14 -23.03 8.63
CA ALA A 171 2.61 -24.39 8.47
C ALA A 171 1.34 -24.47 7.63
N GLN A 172 0.62 -23.37 7.43
CA GLN A 172 -0.59 -23.30 6.58
C GLN A 172 -0.26 -22.92 5.15
N VAL A 173 0.89 -22.33 4.89
CA VAL A 173 1.29 -21.83 3.57
C VAL A 173 1.17 -22.88 2.47
N PRO A 174 1.70 -24.11 2.62
CA PRO A 174 1.62 -25.10 1.54
C PRO A 174 0.19 -25.41 1.11
N GLY A 175 -0.74 -25.51 2.06
CA GLY A 175 -2.17 -25.77 1.79
C GLY A 175 -2.92 -24.59 1.16
N LEU A 176 -2.34 -23.40 1.16
CA LEU A 176 -2.92 -22.19 0.57
C LEU A 176 -2.37 -21.89 -0.83
N ILE A 177 -1.29 -22.57 -1.25
CA ILE A 177 -0.75 -22.45 -2.59
C ILE A 177 -1.58 -23.31 -3.53
N THR A 178 -2.38 -22.66 -4.37
CA THR A 178 -3.21 -23.31 -5.38
C THR A 178 -2.96 -22.69 -6.75
N GLY A 179 -3.20 -23.46 -7.81
CA GLY A 179 -3.08 -22.96 -9.18
C GLY A 179 -3.98 -21.75 -9.42
N GLU A 180 -5.22 -21.79 -8.93
CA GLU A 180 -6.19 -20.69 -9.04
C GLU A 180 -5.67 -19.40 -8.37
N ARG A 181 -5.13 -19.51 -7.14
CA ARG A 181 -4.58 -18.35 -6.44
C ARG A 181 -3.39 -17.75 -7.18
N ILE A 182 -2.49 -18.58 -7.71
CA ILE A 182 -1.34 -18.13 -8.52
C ILE A 182 -1.85 -17.39 -9.75
N GLU A 183 -2.80 -17.98 -10.48
CA GLU A 183 -3.34 -17.41 -11.72
C GLU A 183 -4.06 -16.09 -11.48
N THR A 184 -4.91 -16.03 -10.46
CA THR A 184 -5.62 -14.79 -10.08
C THR A 184 -4.63 -13.71 -9.67
N THR A 185 -3.68 -14.02 -8.79
CA THR A 185 -2.68 -13.04 -8.34
C THR A 185 -1.82 -12.56 -9.49
N ALA A 186 -1.33 -13.45 -10.35
CA ALA A 186 -0.50 -13.08 -11.48
C ALA A 186 -1.25 -12.20 -12.50
N SER A 187 -2.53 -12.48 -12.75
CA SER A 187 -3.36 -11.66 -13.63
C SER A 187 -3.53 -10.24 -13.07
N ILE A 188 -3.81 -10.11 -11.77
CA ILE A 188 -3.92 -8.81 -11.11
C ILE A 188 -2.60 -8.03 -11.16
N VAL A 189 -1.47 -8.72 -10.96
CA VAL A 189 -0.14 -8.11 -11.04
C VAL A 189 0.16 -7.63 -12.46
N ASP A 190 -0.09 -8.46 -13.49
CA ASP A 190 0.13 -8.09 -14.89
C ASP A 190 -0.72 -6.87 -15.29
N ASP A 191 -2.02 -6.89 -14.95
CA ASP A 191 -2.95 -5.78 -15.23
C ASP A 191 -2.50 -4.48 -14.54
N ALA A 192 -2.09 -4.56 -13.27
CA ALA A 192 -1.63 -3.39 -12.52
C ALA A 192 -0.30 -2.85 -13.07
N LEU A 193 0.65 -3.72 -13.42
CA LEU A 193 1.92 -3.30 -14.03
C LEU A 193 1.69 -2.57 -15.36
N ARG A 194 0.70 -3.00 -16.15
CA ARG A 194 0.32 -2.31 -17.39
C ARG A 194 -0.37 -0.98 -17.12
N ARG A 195 -1.39 -0.99 -16.26
CA ARG A 195 -2.25 0.18 -16.02
C ARG A 195 -1.56 1.26 -15.20
N ASP A 196 -0.93 0.87 -14.08
CA ASP A 196 -0.44 1.80 -13.06
C ASP A 196 1.05 2.13 -13.23
N PHE A 197 1.84 1.18 -13.76
CA PHE A 197 3.28 1.36 -14.00
C PHE A 197 3.63 1.59 -15.47
N SER A 198 2.63 1.60 -16.37
CA SER A 198 2.79 1.88 -17.81
C SER A 198 3.78 0.93 -18.52
N LEU A 199 3.80 -0.33 -18.12
CA LEU A 199 4.63 -1.36 -18.76
C LEU A 199 3.82 -2.08 -19.86
N ASP A 200 4.23 -1.95 -21.11
CA ASP A 200 3.55 -2.64 -22.23
C ASP A 200 3.69 -4.17 -22.14
N TYR A 201 4.82 -4.66 -21.64
CA TYR A 201 5.18 -6.08 -21.57
C TYR A 201 5.77 -6.43 -20.20
N PRO A 202 4.94 -6.47 -19.12
CA PRO A 202 5.42 -6.80 -17.78
C PRO A 202 6.09 -8.18 -17.73
N ARG A 203 7.22 -8.27 -17.06
CA ARG A 203 7.96 -9.51 -16.83
C ARG A 203 7.80 -9.92 -15.39
N ILE A 204 7.14 -11.02 -15.15
CA ILE A 204 6.86 -11.52 -13.79
C ILE A 204 7.69 -12.75 -13.52
N ALA A 205 8.48 -12.73 -12.45
CA ALA A 205 9.17 -13.92 -11.96
C ALA A 205 8.41 -14.52 -10.77
N VAL A 206 8.44 -15.83 -10.64
CA VAL A 206 7.77 -16.55 -9.55
C VAL A 206 8.78 -17.40 -8.80
N THR A 207 8.79 -17.32 -7.46
CA THR A 207 9.65 -18.19 -6.64
C THR A 207 9.02 -19.58 -6.48
N GLY A 208 9.84 -20.57 -6.21
CA GLY A 208 9.39 -21.82 -5.62
C GLY A 208 9.00 -21.62 -4.14
N LEU A 209 8.26 -22.58 -3.61
CA LEU A 209 7.98 -22.70 -2.19
C LEU A 209 9.16 -23.32 -1.43
N ASN A 210 9.69 -24.40 -2.03
CA ASN A 210 10.69 -25.26 -1.39
C ASN A 210 12.12 -24.82 -1.76
N PRO A 211 13.12 -25.23 -0.94
CA PRO A 211 14.52 -25.02 -1.28
C PRO A 211 14.85 -25.54 -2.68
N HIS A 212 15.67 -24.81 -3.42
CA HIS A 212 16.07 -25.14 -4.81
C HIS A 212 14.88 -25.36 -5.75
N ALA A 213 13.75 -24.67 -5.47
CA ALA A 213 12.49 -24.84 -6.21
C ALA A 213 12.07 -26.31 -6.35
N GLY A 214 12.18 -27.07 -5.22
CA GLY A 214 11.74 -28.46 -5.11
C GLY A 214 12.72 -29.51 -5.64
N GLU A 215 13.82 -29.12 -6.30
CA GLU A 215 14.88 -30.00 -6.80
C GLU A 215 14.30 -31.25 -7.53
N ASP A 216 13.51 -30.97 -8.58
CA ASP A 216 12.80 -31.99 -9.38
C ASP A 216 11.93 -32.93 -8.52
N GLY A 217 11.23 -32.37 -7.51
CA GLY A 217 10.33 -33.10 -6.64
C GLY A 217 10.99 -33.84 -5.46
N THR A 218 12.30 -33.70 -5.30
CA THR A 218 13.05 -34.33 -4.19
C THR A 218 12.84 -33.62 -2.86
N LEU A 219 12.70 -32.31 -2.88
CA LEU A 219 12.53 -31.45 -1.70
C LEU A 219 11.10 -30.91 -1.53
N GLY A 220 10.14 -31.46 -2.26
CA GLY A 220 8.75 -31.04 -2.30
C GLY A 220 8.22 -31.15 -3.72
N ARG A 221 6.90 -31.20 -3.87
CA ARG A 221 6.26 -31.42 -5.17
C ARG A 221 5.35 -30.28 -5.61
N GLU A 222 5.22 -29.25 -4.78
CA GLU A 222 4.36 -28.09 -5.04
C GLU A 222 4.77 -27.36 -6.32
N GLU A 223 6.06 -27.32 -6.63
CA GLU A 223 6.58 -26.71 -7.84
C GLU A 223 6.12 -27.47 -9.09
N GLU A 224 6.18 -28.81 -9.07
CA GLU A 224 5.80 -29.65 -10.20
C GLU A 224 4.29 -29.80 -10.34
N GLU A 225 3.59 -29.98 -9.21
CA GLU A 225 2.16 -30.33 -9.20
C GLU A 225 1.26 -29.10 -9.26
N ILE A 226 1.71 -27.94 -8.76
CA ILE A 226 0.88 -26.74 -8.62
C ILE A 226 1.47 -25.54 -9.37
N ILE A 227 2.72 -25.14 -9.03
CA ILE A 227 3.25 -23.85 -9.50
C ILE A 227 3.51 -23.91 -11.01
N ARG A 228 4.31 -24.84 -11.46
CA ARG A 228 4.67 -24.97 -12.88
C ARG A 228 3.46 -25.12 -13.80
N PRO A 229 2.45 -25.98 -13.50
CA PRO A 229 1.22 -26.03 -14.30
C PRO A 229 0.45 -24.71 -14.36
N ALA A 230 0.37 -23.95 -13.26
CA ALA A 230 -0.26 -22.63 -13.25
C ALA A 230 0.49 -21.64 -14.16
N LEU A 231 1.83 -21.59 -14.05
CA LEU A 231 2.63 -20.72 -14.91
C LEU A 231 2.50 -21.08 -16.40
N GLN A 232 2.43 -22.37 -16.74
CA GLN A 232 2.24 -22.82 -18.12
C GLN A 232 0.90 -22.34 -18.69
N ARG A 233 -0.20 -22.35 -17.90
CA ARG A 233 -1.49 -21.81 -18.34
C ARG A 233 -1.43 -20.31 -18.58
N LEU A 234 -0.81 -19.56 -17.69
CA LEU A 234 -0.63 -18.11 -17.85
C LEU A 234 0.21 -17.75 -19.09
N GLN A 235 1.28 -18.51 -19.33
CA GLN A 235 2.12 -18.36 -20.54
C GLN A 235 1.32 -18.65 -21.82
N GLN A 236 0.44 -19.66 -21.81
CA GLN A 236 -0.45 -19.95 -22.95
C GLN A 236 -1.46 -18.81 -23.19
N MET A 237 -1.81 -18.03 -22.17
CA MET A 237 -2.63 -16.84 -22.29
C MET A 237 -1.84 -15.60 -22.75
N GLY A 238 -0.52 -15.74 -22.96
CA GLY A 238 0.35 -14.68 -23.48
C GLY A 238 1.04 -13.83 -22.40
N MET A 239 0.99 -14.22 -21.14
CA MET A 239 1.66 -13.52 -20.05
C MET A 239 3.17 -13.83 -20.04
N HIS A 240 4.00 -12.80 -19.83
CA HIS A 240 5.45 -12.95 -19.66
C HIS A 240 5.78 -13.31 -18.21
N ILE A 241 5.46 -14.54 -17.82
CA ILE A 241 5.69 -15.07 -16.47
C ILE A 241 6.67 -16.24 -16.52
N THR A 242 7.62 -16.27 -15.60
CA THR A 242 8.71 -17.27 -15.58
C THR A 242 8.92 -17.82 -14.17
N GLY A 243 9.51 -19.00 -14.07
CA GLY A 243 9.73 -19.72 -12.81
C GLY A 243 9.21 -21.17 -12.87
N PRO A 244 9.05 -21.83 -11.69
CA PRO A 244 9.49 -21.37 -10.38
C PRO A 244 11.00 -21.32 -10.25
N TYR A 245 11.51 -20.25 -9.64
CA TYR A 245 12.94 -20.06 -9.37
C TYR A 245 13.26 -20.34 -7.91
N SER A 246 14.49 -20.75 -7.64
CA SER A 246 15.00 -20.82 -6.28
C SER A 246 15.05 -19.40 -5.66
N ALA A 247 14.39 -19.20 -4.52
CA ALA A 247 14.24 -17.88 -3.93
C ALA A 247 15.57 -17.28 -3.44
N ASP A 248 16.51 -18.13 -3.02
CA ASP A 248 17.84 -17.71 -2.56
C ASP A 248 18.73 -17.11 -3.66
N THR A 249 18.44 -17.39 -4.93
CA THR A 249 19.21 -16.91 -6.06
C THR A 249 18.48 -15.89 -6.94
N LEU A 250 17.16 -15.73 -6.77
CA LEU A 250 16.37 -14.87 -7.64
C LEU A 250 16.66 -13.37 -7.42
N PHE A 251 16.92 -12.97 -6.16
CA PHE A 251 17.05 -11.55 -5.78
C PHE A 251 18.45 -10.98 -5.95
N HIS A 252 19.35 -11.75 -6.52
CA HIS A 252 20.73 -11.31 -6.81
C HIS A 252 20.72 -10.14 -7.81
N GLU A 253 21.68 -9.22 -7.68
CA GLU A 253 21.77 -8.00 -8.49
C GLU A 253 21.70 -8.27 -10.00
N ASP A 254 22.44 -9.27 -10.47
CA ASP A 254 22.49 -9.63 -11.90
C ASP A 254 21.14 -10.18 -12.43
N ARG A 255 20.24 -10.62 -11.53
CA ARG A 255 18.95 -11.19 -11.90
C ARG A 255 17.81 -10.17 -11.82
N ARG A 256 17.94 -9.13 -11.01
CA ARG A 256 16.89 -8.15 -10.79
C ARG A 256 16.50 -7.37 -12.05
N GLY A 257 17.38 -7.30 -13.03
CA GLY A 257 17.08 -6.73 -14.34
C GLY A 257 16.26 -7.63 -15.28
N ASP A 258 16.05 -8.89 -14.93
CA ASP A 258 15.34 -9.87 -15.77
C ASP A 258 13.81 -9.78 -15.62
N TYR A 259 13.30 -9.14 -14.57
CA TYR A 259 11.88 -9.05 -14.23
C TYR A 259 11.50 -7.66 -13.71
N ASP A 260 10.22 -7.36 -13.78
CA ASP A 260 9.64 -6.09 -13.28
C ASP A 260 8.92 -6.29 -11.93
N ALA A 261 8.45 -7.52 -11.66
CA ALA A 261 7.92 -7.89 -10.36
C ALA A 261 8.15 -9.37 -10.06
N VAL A 262 8.16 -9.72 -8.77
CA VAL A 262 8.27 -11.09 -8.28
C VAL A 262 7.00 -11.48 -7.53
N ILE A 263 6.48 -12.69 -7.77
CA ILE A 263 5.49 -13.32 -6.90
C ILE A 263 6.22 -14.35 -6.03
N ALA A 264 6.23 -14.10 -4.72
CA ALA A 264 6.81 -15.00 -3.72
C ALA A 264 5.71 -15.78 -3.00
N MET A 265 6.00 -17.00 -2.57
CA MET A 265 4.97 -17.89 -2.05
C MET A 265 4.44 -17.48 -0.68
N TYR A 266 5.24 -16.80 0.15
CA TYR A 266 4.85 -16.39 1.48
C TYR A 266 5.50 -15.10 1.94
N HIS A 267 4.97 -14.54 3.00
CA HIS A 267 5.31 -13.24 3.56
C HIS A 267 6.81 -12.99 3.68
N ASP A 268 7.54 -13.80 4.44
CA ASP A 268 8.96 -13.52 4.72
C ASP A 268 9.85 -13.76 3.49
N GLN A 269 9.46 -14.67 2.59
CA GLN A 269 10.14 -14.86 1.31
C GLN A 269 10.05 -13.60 0.43
N ALA A 270 8.98 -12.82 0.58
CA ALA A 270 8.81 -11.53 -0.09
C ALA A 270 9.49 -10.38 0.66
N LEU A 271 9.24 -10.26 1.96
CA LEU A 271 9.60 -9.06 2.70
C LEU A 271 11.08 -9.01 3.10
N ILE A 272 11.72 -10.16 3.37
CA ILE A 272 13.15 -10.18 3.72
C ILE A 272 13.99 -9.57 2.59
N PRO A 273 13.91 -9.99 1.32
CA PRO A 273 14.74 -9.44 0.27
C PRO A 273 14.47 -7.94 0.04
N VAL A 274 13.23 -7.50 -0.07
CA VAL A 274 12.97 -6.08 -0.33
C VAL A 274 13.40 -5.19 0.82
N LYS A 275 13.15 -5.59 2.09
CA LYS A 275 13.58 -4.82 3.25
C LYS A 275 15.10 -4.87 3.49
N THR A 276 15.76 -5.89 3.00
CA THR A 276 17.24 -5.96 3.01
C THR A 276 17.86 -5.03 1.98
N LEU A 277 17.23 -4.92 0.82
CA LEU A 277 17.69 -4.06 -0.27
C LEU A 277 17.35 -2.59 -0.02
N ASP A 278 16.13 -2.33 0.43
CA ASP A 278 15.61 -0.98 0.59
C ASP A 278 14.60 -0.91 1.76
N PHE A 279 15.11 -0.80 2.97
CA PHE A 279 14.28 -0.77 4.17
C PHE A 279 13.39 0.49 4.25
N HIS A 280 13.88 1.63 3.74
CA HIS A 280 13.21 2.92 3.88
C HIS A 280 12.41 3.34 2.66
N GLY A 281 12.73 2.84 1.48
CA GLY A 281 12.05 3.19 0.23
C GLY A 281 10.86 2.30 -0.10
N GLY A 282 10.57 1.28 0.73
CA GLY A 282 9.46 0.36 0.51
C GLY A 282 8.09 1.02 0.69
N VAL A 283 7.25 0.96 -0.34
CA VAL A 283 5.88 1.46 -0.36
C VAL A 283 4.92 0.28 -0.47
N ASN A 284 3.95 0.19 0.45
CA ASN A 284 2.90 -0.79 0.37
C ASN A 284 1.82 -0.29 -0.61
N THR A 285 1.65 -0.99 -1.71
CA THR A 285 0.65 -0.71 -2.74
C THR A 285 -0.40 -1.81 -2.75
N THR A 286 -1.67 -1.46 -2.86
CA THR A 286 -2.76 -2.42 -3.03
C THR A 286 -3.16 -2.47 -4.49
N LEU A 287 -2.85 -3.58 -5.15
CA LEU A 287 -3.29 -3.89 -6.50
C LEU A 287 -4.69 -4.50 -6.49
N GLY A 288 -5.33 -4.61 -7.67
CA GLY A 288 -6.64 -5.25 -7.81
C GLY A 288 -7.81 -4.40 -7.35
N LEU A 289 -7.58 -3.11 -7.05
CA LEU A 289 -8.61 -2.10 -6.88
C LEU A 289 -8.83 -1.34 -8.20
N SER A 290 -10.00 -0.72 -8.37
CA SER A 290 -10.30 0.15 -9.51
C SER A 290 -9.53 1.48 -9.48
N PHE A 291 -8.91 1.81 -8.36
CA PHE A 291 -8.11 3.01 -8.11
C PHE A 291 -6.73 2.67 -7.51
N ILE A 292 -5.78 3.57 -7.65
CA ILE A 292 -4.44 3.41 -7.06
C ILE A 292 -4.51 3.70 -5.55
N ARG A 293 -4.00 2.76 -4.76
CA ARG A 293 -3.84 2.96 -3.31
C ARG A 293 -2.44 2.61 -2.85
N THR A 294 -1.84 3.52 -2.08
CA THR A 294 -0.55 3.30 -1.42
C THR A 294 -0.63 3.59 0.08
N SER A 295 0.34 3.10 0.82
CA SER A 295 0.52 3.43 2.23
C SER A 295 1.97 3.28 2.64
N PRO A 296 2.42 3.98 3.71
CA PRO A 296 3.67 3.65 4.38
C PRO A 296 3.66 2.19 4.86
N ASP A 297 4.82 1.54 4.83
CA ASP A 297 4.99 0.16 5.31
C ASP A 297 5.39 0.11 6.80
N HIS A 298 4.68 0.89 7.63
CA HIS A 298 4.87 0.92 9.08
C HIS A 298 3.54 1.18 9.82
N GLY A 299 3.55 0.96 11.15
CA GLY A 299 2.35 1.15 11.99
C GLY A 299 2.12 2.60 12.44
N THR A 300 1.08 2.80 13.27
CA THR A 300 0.65 4.10 13.79
C THR A 300 1.65 4.78 14.71
N ALA A 301 2.64 4.04 15.22
CA ALA A 301 3.64 4.50 16.19
C ALA A 301 3.05 5.22 17.43
N VAL A 302 1.84 4.86 17.84
CA VAL A 302 1.13 5.44 19.00
C VAL A 302 1.95 5.32 20.30
N SER A 303 2.81 4.31 20.40
CA SER A 303 3.72 4.14 21.54
C SER A 303 4.92 5.09 21.53
N TYR A 304 5.11 5.87 20.46
CA TYR A 304 6.17 6.87 20.32
C TYR A 304 5.54 8.25 20.35
N THR A 305 5.82 9.04 21.37
CA THR A 305 5.32 10.41 21.48
C THR A 305 5.99 11.39 20.50
N HIS A 306 7.06 10.97 19.85
CA HIS A 306 7.77 11.73 18.81
C HIS A 306 8.40 10.77 17.82
N LEU A 307 8.29 11.10 16.54
CA LEU A 307 9.03 10.41 15.49
C LEU A 307 10.53 10.50 15.77
N ARG A 308 11.16 9.34 15.95
CA ARG A 308 12.62 9.29 15.81
C ARG A 308 12.94 9.66 14.38
N ALA A 309 13.92 10.55 14.20
CA ALA A 309 14.27 11.17 12.91
C ALA A 309 14.54 10.17 11.75
N HIS A 310 14.60 8.88 12.04
CA HIS A 310 14.90 7.80 11.08
C HIS A 310 13.68 7.13 10.45
N GLU A 311 12.46 7.34 10.97
CA GLU A 311 11.27 6.60 10.53
C GLU A 311 10.38 7.38 9.55
N THR A 312 10.70 8.63 9.26
CA THR A 312 9.77 9.55 8.59
C THR A 312 10.26 10.24 7.34
N VAL A 313 11.52 10.08 6.95
CA VAL A 313 12.07 10.87 5.85
C VAL A 313 12.03 10.15 4.51
N MET A 314 11.67 8.86 4.48
CA MET A 314 11.87 8.05 3.27
C MET A 314 10.74 7.06 2.94
N ASN A 315 9.52 7.30 3.38
CA ASN A 315 8.36 6.52 2.89
C ASN A 315 7.36 7.41 2.17
#